data_ec47bcd4944967f3a64d4a6614e98420
#
_entry.id   ec47bcd4944967f3a64d4a6614e98420
#
_cell.length_a   1.000
_cell.length_b   1.000
_cell.length_c   1.000
_cell.angle_alpha   90.00
_cell.angle_beta   90.00
_cell.angle_gamma   90.00
#
_symmetry.space_group_name_H-M   'P 1'
#
loop_
_entity.id
_entity.type
_entity.pdbx_description
1 polymer ?
#
loop_
_entity_poly.entity_id
_entity_poly.type
_entity_poly.pdbx_seq_one_letter_code
_entity_poly.pdbx_strand_id
1 'polypeptide(L)'
;MLLKDLLLSTEIVDSIGNLETNITGIAIDSRRVRPGFLFVAVKGTQTDGHAFVDKAIENGAAALVVCEPVNAPKVSAVVRVSDTEKLVGSIATRFYGDPSHKLRLVGVTGTNGKTTVATVLYQLYRGLGYKVGLVSTVCNYIDDRTVEATHTTPDPIELNALLAEMVEAGCDYAFMECSSHAIHQHRIGGLHFEGALFTNLTRDHLDYHGTFENYRNAKKIFFDDLSKSSFAVTNADDKNGMVMVQNCAGNVKTYSTRAAADFKGRIIEESIEGMLLEIDGREVSVPFVGRFNVSNLLCVYGAAVMLGADRDEILRVMSGLHPVNGRFEAIRSPKGFSAVIDYAHTPDALANVLQAIHDVIGKNGRIITVCGAGGNRDKGKRPLMAQEAAKQSDQVIITSDNPRFERPEDIINDMLAGLNDEQRAKTLHITDRREAIRAAAAMAQPGDVILVAGKGHEPYQEIEGVKHHFDDHEEVRAAFGL
;
A
#
# COMPACT_ATOMS: atom_id res chain seq x y z
N MET A 1 8.37 10.28 30.09
CA MET A 1 6.91 10.49 30.30
C MET A 1 6.45 9.55 31.40
N LEU A 2 5.50 9.96 32.27
CA LEU A 2 5.01 9.07 33.33
C LEU A 2 4.06 8.01 32.77
N LEU A 3 4.10 6.80 33.31
CA LEU A 3 3.24 5.68 32.87
C LEU A 3 1.75 6.05 32.93
N LYS A 4 1.32 6.75 33.99
CA LYS A 4 -0.07 7.22 34.14
C LYS A 4 -0.52 8.12 32.98
N ASP A 5 0.37 8.96 32.45
CA ASP A 5 0.08 9.88 31.36
C ASP A 5 -0.10 9.13 30.04
N LEU A 6 0.66 8.05 29.85
CA LEU A 6 0.50 7.14 28.70
C LEU A 6 -0.83 6.38 28.72
N LEU A 7 -1.38 6.15 29.91
CA LEU A 7 -2.61 5.38 30.14
C LEU A 7 -3.86 6.26 30.33
N LEU A 8 -3.77 7.57 30.07
CA LEU A 8 -4.94 8.47 30.15
C LEU A 8 -6.12 7.92 29.34
N SER A 9 -7.33 7.96 29.92
CA SER A 9 -8.57 7.46 29.31
C SER A 9 -8.56 5.97 28.96
N THR A 10 -7.60 5.20 29.50
CA THR A 10 -7.55 3.74 29.35
C THR A 10 -8.36 3.09 30.46
N GLU A 11 -9.21 2.13 30.11
CA GLU A 11 -9.89 1.28 31.09
C GLU A 11 -8.90 0.24 31.62
N ILE A 12 -8.43 0.47 32.85
CA ILE A 12 -7.52 -0.42 33.55
C ILE A 12 -8.34 -1.46 34.30
N VAL A 13 -8.11 -2.74 34.01
CA VAL A 13 -8.74 -3.86 34.69
C VAL A 13 -8.12 -4.06 36.07
N ASP A 14 -6.79 -3.96 36.14
CA ASP A 14 -6.00 -4.13 37.36
C ASP A 14 -4.61 -3.52 37.21
N SER A 15 -4.01 -3.07 38.32
CA SER A 15 -2.65 -2.55 38.28
C SER A 15 -1.89 -2.84 39.58
N ILE A 16 -0.63 -3.19 39.47
CA ILE A 16 0.29 -3.43 40.58
C ILE A 16 1.53 -2.54 40.39
N GLY A 17 1.98 -1.88 41.45
CA GLY A 17 3.18 -1.07 41.47
C GLY A 17 2.94 0.42 41.26
N ASN A 18 3.97 1.12 40.77
CA ASN A 18 3.99 2.59 40.75
C ASN A 18 3.67 3.15 39.36
N LEU A 19 2.51 3.75 39.19
CA LEU A 19 2.09 4.41 37.94
C LEU A 19 2.82 5.75 37.68
N GLU A 20 3.56 6.29 38.65
CA GLU A 20 4.46 7.45 38.45
C GLU A 20 5.83 7.04 37.86
N THR A 21 5.98 5.76 37.47
CA THR A 21 7.21 5.28 36.80
C THR A 21 7.49 6.08 35.54
N ASN A 22 8.73 6.60 35.43
CA ASN A 22 9.14 7.31 34.23
C ASN A 22 9.50 6.33 33.12
N ILE A 23 8.84 6.48 31.97
CA ILE A 23 9.01 5.66 30.77
C ILE A 23 9.89 6.43 29.76
N THR A 24 10.96 5.79 29.32
CA THR A 24 11.94 6.38 28.39
C THR A 24 11.77 5.89 26.95
N GLY A 25 11.00 4.84 26.75
CA GLY A 25 10.68 4.26 25.43
C GLY A 25 9.56 3.23 25.55
N ILE A 26 8.99 2.84 24.42
CA ILE A 26 7.95 1.82 24.34
C ILE A 26 8.35 0.71 23.34
N ALA A 27 7.95 -0.52 23.61
CA ALA A 27 8.23 -1.65 22.74
C ALA A 27 7.11 -2.70 22.79
N ILE A 28 6.83 -3.34 21.65
CA ILE A 28 6.01 -4.55 21.52
C ILE A 28 6.85 -5.79 21.19
N ASP A 29 8.13 -5.60 20.86
CA ASP A 29 9.11 -6.64 20.64
C ASP A 29 10.11 -6.65 21.81
N SER A 30 10.20 -7.75 22.54
CA SER A 30 11.08 -7.88 23.70
C SER A 30 12.56 -7.66 23.36
N ARG A 31 12.98 -7.93 22.12
CA ARG A 31 14.37 -7.73 21.64
C ARG A 31 14.72 -6.24 21.51
N ARG A 32 13.73 -5.37 21.35
CA ARG A 32 13.88 -3.90 21.26
C ARG A 32 13.78 -3.20 22.61
N VAL A 33 13.42 -3.92 23.68
CA VAL A 33 13.34 -3.36 25.04
C VAL A 33 14.72 -2.95 25.55
N ARG A 34 14.76 -1.78 26.18
CA ARG A 34 15.95 -1.22 26.85
C ARG A 34 15.57 -0.77 28.26
N PRO A 35 16.55 -0.50 29.16
CA PRO A 35 16.27 0.00 30.51
C PRO A 35 15.36 1.24 30.49
N GLY A 36 14.30 1.19 31.30
CA GLY A 36 13.30 2.26 31.39
C GLY A 36 12.15 2.17 30.41
N PHE A 37 12.07 1.15 29.53
CA PHE A 37 11.00 1.00 28.56
C PHE A 37 9.71 0.44 29.18
N LEU A 38 8.60 0.83 28.57
CA LEU A 38 7.33 0.15 28.70
C LEU A 38 7.25 -0.98 27.66
N PHE A 39 7.05 -2.21 28.11
CA PHE A 39 6.75 -3.31 27.21
C PHE A 39 5.25 -3.56 27.17
N VAL A 40 4.66 -3.53 25.97
CA VAL A 40 3.24 -3.85 25.73
C VAL A 40 3.17 -5.24 25.13
N ALA A 41 2.63 -6.21 25.87
CA ALA A 41 2.47 -7.59 25.41
C ALA A 41 1.24 -7.70 24.50
N VAL A 42 1.45 -7.59 23.19
CA VAL A 42 0.38 -7.69 22.19
C VAL A 42 0.18 -9.14 21.80
N LYS A 43 -1.07 -9.57 21.72
CA LYS A 43 -1.46 -10.89 21.24
C LYS A 43 -1.55 -10.86 19.71
N GLY A 44 -0.43 -11.09 19.05
CA GLY A 44 -0.33 -11.07 17.58
C GLY A 44 -0.95 -12.31 16.92
N THR A 45 -1.10 -12.26 15.60
CA THR A 45 -1.70 -13.35 14.81
C THR A 45 -0.86 -14.64 14.75
N GLN A 46 0.46 -14.53 14.92
CA GLN A 46 1.38 -15.69 14.88
C GLN A 46 2.02 -15.98 16.25
N THR A 47 2.15 -14.98 17.11
CA THR A 47 2.91 -15.11 18.34
C THR A 47 2.26 -14.24 19.42
N ASP A 48 2.10 -14.80 20.63
CA ASP A 48 1.60 -14.06 21.79
C ASP A 48 2.76 -13.36 22.51
N GLY A 49 2.70 -12.04 22.60
CA GLY A 49 3.69 -11.20 23.29
C GLY A 49 3.86 -11.52 24.77
N HIS A 50 2.84 -12.11 25.42
CA HIS A 50 2.93 -12.52 26.82
C HIS A 50 4.00 -13.59 27.05
N ALA A 51 4.30 -14.44 26.07
CA ALA A 51 5.38 -15.43 26.15
C ALA A 51 6.79 -14.79 26.27
N PHE A 52 6.92 -13.50 26.00
CA PHE A 52 8.20 -12.77 26.02
C PHE A 52 8.31 -11.77 27.16
N VAL A 53 7.40 -11.78 28.12
CA VAL A 53 7.41 -10.88 29.29
C VAL A 53 8.70 -11.03 30.08
N ASP A 54 9.13 -12.27 30.39
CA ASP A 54 10.37 -12.50 31.14
C ASP A 54 11.59 -11.93 30.39
N LYS A 55 11.63 -12.08 29.07
CA LYS A 55 12.70 -11.54 28.23
C LYS A 55 12.69 -10.01 28.21
N ALA A 56 11.53 -9.39 28.18
CA ALA A 56 11.40 -7.93 28.29
C ALA A 56 11.91 -7.44 29.64
N ILE A 57 11.60 -8.15 30.74
CA ILE A 57 12.11 -7.83 32.08
C ILE A 57 13.64 -7.95 32.15
N GLU A 58 14.21 -9.05 31.60
CA GLU A 58 15.66 -9.24 31.53
C GLU A 58 16.35 -8.11 30.76
N ASN A 59 15.71 -7.57 29.70
CA ASN A 59 16.22 -6.47 28.89
C ASN A 59 15.98 -5.08 29.54
N GLY A 60 15.35 -5.02 30.71
CA GLY A 60 15.23 -3.82 31.52
C GLY A 60 13.90 -3.07 31.37
N ALA A 61 12.82 -3.74 31.01
CA ALA A 61 11.49 -3.13 31.05
C ALA A 61 11.20 -2.56 32.45
N ALA A 62 10.83 -1.29 32.53
CA ALA A 62 10.44 -0.63 33.77
C ALA A 62 8.98 -0.89 34.13
N ALA A 63 8.14 -1.08 33.13
CA ALA A 63 6.72 -1.38 33.30
C ALA A 63 6.21 -2.30 32.18
N LEU A 64 5.08 -2.96 32.47
CA LEU A 64 4.40 -3.86 31.54
C LEU A 64 2.94 -3.44 31.37
N VAL A 65 2.44 -3.52 30.13
CA VAL A 65 1.00 -3.52 29.82
C VAL A 65 0.65 -4.87 29.22
N VAL A 66 -0.30 -5.56 29.84
CA VAL A 66 -0.68 -6.94 29.52
C VAL A 66 -2.20 -7.10 29.47
N CYS A 67 -2.72 -8.12 28.78
CA CYS A 67 -4.14 -8.48 28.86
C CYS A 67 -4.38 -9.78 29.66
N GLU A 68 -3.33 -10.50 30.00
CA GLU A 68 -3.37 -11.72 30.86
C GLU A 68 -2.60 -11.49 32.16
N PRO A 69 -2.95 -12.16 33.25
CA PRO A 69 -2.20 -12.06 34.51
C PRO A 69 -0.76 -12.54 34.34
N VAL A 70 0.21 -11.75 34.78
CA VAL A 70 1.63 -12.09 34.79
C VAL A 70 2.22 -11.86 36.17
N ASN A 71 3.18 -12.69 36.56
CA ASN A 71 3.95 -12.51 37.79
C ASN A 71 5.29 -11.84 37.47
N ALA A 72 5.41 -10.54 37.74
CA ALA A 72 6.56 -9.73 37.35
C ALA A 72 7.09 -8.87 38.51
N PRO A 73 7.61 -9.45 39.60
CA PRO A 73 8.00 -8.71 40.82
C PRO A 73 9.19 -7.79 40.61
N LYS A 74 9.91 -7.89 39.49
CA LYS A 74 11.13 -7.11 39.20
C LYS A 74 10.84 -5.79 38.46
N VAL A 75 9.62 -5.56 37.97
CA VAL A 75 9.25 -4.33 37.28
C VAL A 75 8.59 -3.36 38.24
N SER A 76 8.68 -2.05 37.94
CA SER A 76 8.10 -1.00 38.78
C SER A 76 6.57 -0.99 38.74
N ALA A 77 5.96 -1.41 37.64
CA ALA A 77 4.52 -1.49 37.50
C ALA A 77 4.08 -2.54 36.45
N VAL A 78 2.96 -3.19 36.73
CA VAL A 78 2.24 -4.03 35.78
C VAL A 78 0.81 -3.50 35.68
N VAL A 79 0.35 -3.24 34.46
CA VAL A 79 -1.01 -2.75 34.20
C VAL A 79 -1.71 -3.76 33.32
N ARG A 80 -2.85 -4.26 33.78
CA ARG A 80 -3.69 -5.17 33.01
C ARG A 80 -4.86 -4.42 32.39
N VAL A 81 -5.06 -4.63 31.09
CA VAL A 81 -6.13 -4.05 30.30
C VAL A 81 -6.91 -5.16 29.58
N SER A 82 -8.07 -4.84 29.03
CA SER A 82 -8.89 -5.81 28.32
C SER A 82 -8.29 -6.22 26.97
N ASP A 83 -7.60 -5.30 26.27
CA ASP A 83 -7.09 -5.50 24.92
C ASP A 83 -5.85 -4.61 24.67
N THR A 84 -4.69 -5.25 24.61
CA THR A 84 -3.40 -4.56 24.37
C THR A 84 -3.20 -4.15 22.92
N GLU A 85 -3.79 -4.91 21.95
CA GLU A 85 -3.66 -4.61 20.53
C GLU A 85 -4.36 -3.29 20.17
N LYS A 86 -5.56 -3.06 20.72
CA LYS A 86 -6.28 -1.78 20.54
C LYS A 86 -5.61 -0.61 21.25
N LEU A 87 -4.93 -0.88 22.35
CA LEU A 87 -4.38 0.17 23.21
C LEU A 87 -3.02 0.67 22.75
N VAL A 88 -2.18 -0.19 22.17
CA VAL A 88 -0.78 0.15 21.84
C VAL A 88 -0.66 1.38 20.94
N GLY A 89 -1.58 1.58 19.99
CA GLY A 89 -1.62 2.75 19.13
C GLY A 89 -1.81 4.05 19.93
N SER A 90 -2.75 4.09 20.85
CA SER A 90 -3.00 5.25 21.72
C SER A 90 -1.83 5.54 22.66
N ILE A 91 -1.17 4.50 23.19
CA ILE A 91 0.06 4.65 23.99
C ILE A 91 1.17 5.27 23.14
N ALA A 92 1.38 4.76 21.93
CA ALA A 92 2.41 5.27 21.01
C ALA A 92 2.13 6.74 20.63
N THR A 93 0.90 7.07 20.27
CA THR A 93 0.48 8.43 19.94
C THR A 93 0.83 9.41 21.06
N ARG A 94 0.48 9.08 22.32
CA ARG A 94 0.80 9.93 23.47
C ARG A 94 2.31 10.02 23.73
N PHE A 95 3.02 8.90 23.65
CA PHE A 95 4.47 8.87 23.88
C PHE A 95 5.22 9.79 22.92
N TYR A 96 4.80 9.82 21.66
CA TYR A 96 5.40 10.67 20.61
C TYR A 96 4.76 12.07 20.51
N GLY A 97 3.91 12.45 21.46
CA GLY A 97 3.37 13.80 21.59
C GLY A 97 2.29 14.15 20.56
N ASP A 98 1.42 13.19 20.23
CA ASP A 98 0.28 13.34 19.32
C ASP A 98 0.65 13.90 17.94
N PRO A 99 1.57 13.25 17.19
CA PRO A 99 2.09 13.81 15.95
C PRO A 99 1.01 13.98 14.86
N SER A 100 0.01 13.09 14.82
CA SER A 100 -1.08 13.14 13.84
C SER A 100 -2.01 14.34 14.01
N HIS A 101 -2.07 14.97 15.18
CA HIS A 101 -2.77 16.23 15.41
C HIS A 101 -1.98 17.47 14.96
N LYS A 102 -0.68 17.31 14.70
CA LYS A 102 0.21 18.39 14.26
C LYS A 102 0.47 18.37 12.76
N LEU A 103 -0.04 17.35 12.07
CA LEU A 103 0.03 17.14 10.63
C LEU A 103 -1.38 17.08 10.06
N ARG A 104 -1.55 17.50 8.81
CA ARG A 104 -2.75 17.21 8.04
C ARG A 104 -2.61 15.81 7.45
N LEU A 105 -2.95 14.78 8.25
CA LEU A 105 -2.78 13.37 7.91
C LEU A 105 -3.95 12.86 7.08
N VAL A 106 -3.64 12.30 5.90
CA VAL A 106 -4.63 11.65 5.01
C VAL A 106 -4.21 10.23 4.72
N GLY A 107 -5.12 9.30 4.98
CA GLY A 107 -4.91 7.88 4.71
C GLY A 107 -5.66 7.41 3.47
N VAL A 108 -5.07 6.49 2.72
CA VAL A 108 -5.71 5.85 1.57
C VAL A 108 -5.79 4.34 1.74
N THR A 109 -6.98 3.78 1.53
CA THR A 109 -7.20 2.33 1.53
C THR A 109 -7.91 1.88 0.24
N GLY A 110 -7.85 0.59 -0.02
CA GLY A 110 -8.40 -0.08 -1.18
C GLY A 110 -7.60 -1.33 -1.53
N THR A 111 -7.99 -2.06 -2.56
CA THR A 111 -7.17 -3.18 -3.05
C THR A 111 -6.03 -2.63 -3.88
N ASN A 112 -6.32 -1.91 -4.95
CA ASN A 112 -5.36 -1.32 -5.88
C ASN A 112 -5.34 0.21 -5.79
N GLY A 113 -4.25 0.85 -6.20
CA GLY A 113 -4.15 2.30 -6.32
C GLY A 113 -3.66 3.05 -5.07
N LYS A 114 -3.56 2.41 -3.90
CA LYS A 114 -3.11 3.06 -2.65
C LYS A 114 -1.77 3.77 -2.80
N THR A 115 -0.75 3.07 -3.26
CA THR A 115 0.60 3.61 -3.46
C THR A 115 0.59 4.76 -4.44
N THR A 116 -0.12 4.61 -5.56
CA THR A 116 -0.24 5.68 -6.55
C THR A 116 -0.87 6.93 -5.95
N VAL A 117 -2.02 6.78 -5.28
CA VAL A 117 -2.74 7.92 -4.69
C VAL A 117 -1.91 8.61 -3.61
N ALA A 118 -1.31 7.86 -2.66
CA ALA A 118 -0.50 8.43 -1.60
C ALA A 118 0.74 9.15 -2.16
N THR A 119 1.45 8.53 -3.11
CA THR A 119 2.66 9.12 -3.70
C THR A 119 2.34 10.33 -4.58
N VAL A 120 1.26 10.29 -5.35
CA VAL A 120 0.84 11.41 -6.19
C VAL A 120 0.37 12.59 -5.33
N LEU A 121 -0.31 12.37 -4.20
CA LEU A 121 -0.62 13.42 -3.22
C LEU A 121 0.65 14.03 -2.63
N TYR A 122 1.63 13.20 -2.26
CA TYR A 122 2.94 13.69 -1.79
C TYR A 122 3.61 14.57 -2.85
N GLN A 123 3.69 14.12 -4.11
CA GLN A 123 4.26 14.90 -5.21
C GLN A 123 3.48 16.21 -5.47
N LEU A 124 2.14 16.14 -5.47
CA LEU A 124 1.27 17.30 -5.67
C LEU A 124 1.51 18.37 -4.61
N TYR A 125 1.49 17.99 -3.34
CA TYR A 125 1.63 18.96 -2.25
C TYR A 125 3.06 19.54 -2.17
N ARG A 126 4.06 18.77 -2.55
CA ARG A 126 5.42 19.32 -2.76
C ARG A 126 5.46 20.30 -3.92
N GLY A 127 4.80 20.00 -5.02
CA GLY A 127 4.66 20.90 -6.17
C GLY A 127 3.87 22.18 -5.83
N LEU A 128 3.00 22.15 -4.83
CA LEU A 128 2.32 23.30 -4.26
C LEU A 128 3.19 24.10 -3.26
N GLY A 129 4.41 23.61 -2.93
CA GLY A 129 5.37 24.32 -2.09
C GLY A 129 5.33 23.95 -0.61
N TYR A 130 4.64 22.88 -0.22
CA TYR A 130 4.59 22.40 1.17
C TYR A 130 5.70 21.39 1.46
N LYS A 131 6.06 21.25 2.74
CA LYS A 131 6.82 20.11 3.24
C LYS A 131 5.88 18.96 3.55
N VAL A 132 6.20 17.78 3.06
CA VAL A 132 5.27 16.64 3.03
C VAL A 132 5.92 15.36 3.48
N GLY A 133 5.23 14.60 4.31
CA GLY A 133 5.57 13.23 4.64
C GLY A 133 4.83 12.21 3.76
N LEU A 134 5.46 11.06 3.52
CA LEU A 134 4.85 9.90 2.86
C LEU A 134 5.14 8.62 3.62
N VAL A 135 4.11 7.80 3.85
CA VAL A 135 4.25 6.42 4.36
C VAL A 135 3.66 5.47 3.33
N SER A 136 4.50 4.71 2.64
CA SER A 136 4.05 3.86 1.54
C SER A 136 4.81 2.55 1.44
N THR A 137 4.31 1.64 0.62
CA THR A 137 4.93 0.33 0.34
C THR A 137 6.31 0.47 -0.30
N VAL A 138 6.48 1.46 -1.17
CA VAL A 138 7.69 1.65 -1.96
C VAL A 138 8.80 2.27 -1.11
N CYS A 139 8.47 3.37 -0.44
CA CYS A 139 9.43 4.16 0.32
C CYS A 139 8.68 5.13 1.23
N ASN A 140 9.24 5.42 2.39
CA ASN A 140 8.78 6.51 3.23
C ASN A 140 9.61 7.77 2.94
N TYR A 141 8.97 8.94 3.00
CA TYR A 141 9.65 10.22 2.87
C TYR A 141 9.33 11.12 4.05
N ILE A 142 10.36 11.79 4.56
CA ILE A 142 10.25 12.90 5.50
C ILE A 142 10.76 14.11 4.74
N ASP A 143 9.85 14.85 4.13
CA ASP A 143 10.15 15.86 3.11
C ASP A 143 11.02 15.25 1.98
N ASP A 144 12.26 15.67 1.80
CA ASP A 144 13.21 15.12 0.80
C ASP A 144 13.95 13.87 1.26
N ARG A 145 13.96 13.59 2.57
CA ARG A 145 14.72 12.48 3.14
C ARG A 145 13.99 11.15 2.94
N THR A 146 14.63 10.22 2.26
CA THR A 146 14.17 8.85 2.10
C THR A 146 14.39 8.04 3.37
N VAL A 147 13.38 7.27 3.78
CA VAL A 147 13.45 6.30 4.88
C VAL A 147 12.97 4.96 4.35
N GLU A 148 13.74 3.90 4.58
CA GLU A 148 13.38 2.56 4.11
C GLU A 148 12.02 2.12 4.68
N ALA A 149 11.16 1.58 3.82
CA ALA A 149 9.87 1.05 4.24
C ALA A 149 10.02 -0.42 4.69
N THR A 150 9.64 -0.71 5.92
CA THR A 150 9.62 -2.07 6.47
C THR A 150 8.31 -2.80 6.10
N HIS A 151 7.22 -2.05 6.05
CA HIS A 151 5.87 -2.51 5.75
C HIS A 151 5.10 -1.40 5.04
N THR A 152 4.05 -1.77 4.29
CA THR A 152 3.11 -0.80 3.69
C THR A 152 2.56 0.19 4.74
N THR A 153 2.24 -0.32 5.92
CA THR A 153 1.85 0.45 7.10
C THR A 153 2.62 -0.13 8.28
N PRO A 154 3.55 0.60 8.88
CA PRO A 154 4.36 0.14 10.02
C PRO A 154 3.54 -0.27 11.25
N ASP A 155 4.18 -0.85 12.25
CA ASP A 155 3.57 -1.04 13.57
C ASP A 155 3.27 0.31 14.24
N PRO A 156 2.39 0.36 15.26
CA PRO A 156 1.95 1.62 15.85
C PRO A 156 3.08 2.48 16.42
N ILE A 157 4.14 1.86 16.94
CA ILE A 157 5.27 2.56 17.56
C ILE A 157 6.14 3.18 16.47
N GLU A 158 6.51 2.39 15.48
CA GLU A 158 7.31 2.84 14.33
C GLU A 158 6.57 3.93 13.54
N LEU A 159 5.25 3.76 13.34
CA LEU A 159 4.42 4.74 12.64
C LEU A 159 4.37 6.09 13.37
N ASN A 160 4.12 6.08 14.68
CA ASN A 160 4.08 7.32 15.47
C ASN A 160 5.48 7.98 15.56
N ALA A 161 6.56 7.20 15.66
CA ALA A 161 7.92 7.72 15.60
C ALA A 161 8.18 8.45 14.27
N LEU A 162 7.81 7.82 13.15
CA LEU A 162 7.97 8.39 11.82
C LEU A 162 7.14 9.68 11.64
N LEU A 163 5.90 9.72 12.13
CA LEU A 163 5.07 10.92 12.09
C LEU A 163 5.65 12.03 12.98
N ALA A 164 6.24 11.70 14.14
CA ALA A 164 6.91 12.66 15.00
C ALA A 164 8.14 13.26 14.29
N GLU A 165 8.96 12.45 13.62
CA GLU A 165 10.06 12.94 12.80
C GLU A 165 9.60 13.87 11.67
N MET A 166 8.45 13.59 11.04
CA MET A 166 7.85 14.47 10.03
C MET A 166 7.47 15.84 10.63
N VAL A 167 6.88 15.84 11.84
CA VAL A 167 6.58 17.09 12.58
C VAL A 167 7.86 17.87 12.88
N GLU A 168 8.90 17.21 13.38
CA GLU A 168 10.20 17.83 13.69
C GLU A 168 10.88 18.40 12.44
N ALA A 169 10.72 17.76 11.28
CA ALA A 169 11.21 18.26 10.00
C ALA A 169 10.38 19.44 9.45
N GLY A 170 9.25 19.76 10.09
CA GLY A 170 8.35 20.85 9.70
C GLY A 170 7.43 20.49 8.54
N CYS A 171 7.05 19.21 8.39
CA CYS A 171 6.02 18.82 7.44
C CYS A 171 4.66 19.37 7.85
N ASP A 172 3.91 19.91 6.88
CA ASP A 172 2.53 20.37 7.06
C ASP A 172 1.53 19.25 6.83
N TYR A 173 1.85 18.36 5.90
CA TYR A 173 0.99 17.26 5.43
C TYR A 173 1.72 15.92 5.55
N ALA A 174 0.94 14.88 5.75
CA ALA A 174 1.41 13.50 5.58
C ALA A 174 0.36 12.66 4.86
N PHE A 175 0.80 11.89 3.88
CA PHE A 175 -0.05 10.97 3.12
C PHE A 175 0.42 9.54 3.40
N MET A 176 -0.53 8.62 3.66
CA MET A 176 -0.15 7.26 3.99
C MET A 176 -1.06 6.20 3.43
N GLU A 177 -0.48 5.04 3.12
CA GLU A 177 -1.24 3.84 2.81
C GLU A 177 -1.77 3.19 4.10
N CYS A 178 -3.08 2.90 4.14
CA CYS A 178 -3.73 2.15 5.21
C CYS A 178 -4.12 0.77 4.67
N SER A 179 -3.28 -0.24 4.90
CA SER A 179 -3.56 -1.61 4.48
C SER A 179 -4.68 -2.24 5.31
N SER A 180 -5.40 -3.21 4.75
CA SER A 180 -6.46 -3.93 5.48
C SER A 180 -5.94 -4.66 6.72
N HIS A 181 -4.71 -5.18 6.64
CA HIS A 181 -4.02 -5.78 7.79
C HIS A 181 -3.78 -4.75 8.90
N ALA A 182 -3.26 -3.57 8.52
CA ALA A 182 -2.96 -2.51 9.48
C ALA A 182 -4.22 -1.97 10.18
N ILE A 183 -5.31 -1.82 9.43
CA ILE A 183 -6.60 -1.40 10.00
C ILE A 183 -7.12 -2.48 10.95
N HIS A 184 -7.15 -3.74 10.50
CA HIS A 184 -7.63 -4.87 11.28
C HIS A 184 -6.80 -5.13 12.55
N GLN A 185 -5.49 -4.94 12.47
CA GLN A 185 -4.54 -5.09 13.59
C GLN A 185 -4.35 -3.79 14.39
N HIS A 186 -5.26 -2.83 14.28
CA HIS A 186 -5.23 -1.56 15.00
C HIS A 186 -3.90 -0.78 14.93
N ARG A 187 -3.08 -0.99 13.86
CA ARG A 187 -1.78 -0.30 13.72
C ARG A 187 -1.92 1.21 13.57
N ILE A 188 -3.07 1.66 13.05
CA ILE A 188 -3.42 3.08 12.90
C ILE A 188 -4.30 3.61 14.05
N GLY A 189 -4.52 2.77 15.08
CA GLY A 189 -5.30 3.15 16.25
C GLY A 189 -4.68 4.35 17.00
N GLY A 190 -5.53 5.24 17.47
CA GLY A 190 -5.10 6.46 18.18
C GLY A 190 -4.63 7.60 17.29
N LEU A 191 -4.47 7.41 15.98
CA LEU A 191 -4.13 8.48 15.03
C LEU A 191 -5.36 9.32 14.69
N HIS A 192 -5.16 10.61 14.53
CA HIS A 192 -6.14 11.54 13.97
C HIS A 192 -5.94 11.70 12.46
N PHE A 193 -6.95 11.33 11.67
CA PHE A 193 -6.95 11.53 10.23
C PHE A 193 -7.83 12.73 9.86
N GLU A 194 -7.28 13.69 9.12
CA GLU A 194 -8.06 14.76 8.52
C GLU A 194 -8.89 14.23 7.34
N GLY A 195 -8.37 13.25 6.61
CA GLY A 195 -9.09 12.63 5.51
C GLY A 195 -8.81 11.15 5.33
N ALA A 196 -9.81 10.43 4.79
CA ALA A 196 -9.71 9.04 4.39
C ALA A 196 -10.19 8.84 2.94
N LEU A 197 -9.42 8.09 2.17
CA LEU A 197 -9.65 7.87 0.74
C LEU A 197 -9.90 6.39 0.45
N PHE A 198 -10.91 6.11 -0.39
CA PHE A 198 -11.20 4.77 -0.88
C PHE A 198 -11.02 4.67 -2.38
N THR A 199 -10.19 3.75 -2.84
CA THR A 199 -9.93 3.55 -4.28
C THR A 199 -10.84 2.49 -4.90
N ASN A 200 -10.77 1.24 -4.46
CA ASN A 200 -11.56 0.11 -4.96
C ASN A 200 -11.47 -1.11 -4.03
N LEU A 201 -12.34 -2.11 -4.26
CA LEU A 201 -12.30 -3.37 -3.56
C LEU A 201 -12.50 -4.55 -4.51
N THR A 202 -11.44 -5.33 -4.72
CA THR A 202 -11.44 -6.57 -5.49
C THR A 202 -10.86 -7.72 -4.66
N ARG A 203 -10.88 -8.96 -5.19
CA ARG A 203 -10.40 -10.13 -4.45
C ARG A 203 -8.90 -10.06 -4.19
N ASP A 204 -8.53 -9.97 -2.90
CA ASP A 204 -7.16 -10.10 -2.43
C ASP A 204 -7.14 -10.45 -0.92
N HIS A 205 -6.00 -10.90 -0.40
CA HIS A 205 -5.77 -11.17 1.04
C HIS A 205 -6.81 -12.09 1.72
N LEU A 206 -7.42 -13.02 0.98
CA LEU A 206 -8.35 -13.98 1.57
C LEU A 206 -7.67 -15.06 2.41
N ASP A 207 -6.37 -15.27 2.22
CA ASP A 207 -5.50 -16.07 3.09
C ASP A 207 -5.49 -15.54 4.53
N TYR A 208 -5.59 -14.23 4.72
CA TYR A 208 -5.64 -13.57 6.02
C TYR A 208 -7.08 -13.33 6.52
N HIS A 209 -7.94 -12.75 5.68
CA HIS A 209 -9.29 -12.34 6.08
C HIS A 209 -10.32 -13.48 6.01
N GLY A 210 -10.01 -14.60 5.35
CA GLY A 210 -10.90 -15.74 5.16
C GLY A 210 -12.00 -15.50 4.13
N THR A 211 -12.75 -14.40 4.25
CA THR A 211 -13.86 -14.06 3.35
C THR A 211 -13.73 -12.65 2.77
N PHE A 212 -14.36 -12.43 1.62
CA PHE A 212 -14.44 -11.10 0.99
C PHE A 212 -15.17 -10.09 1.91
N GLU A 213 -16.17 -10.55 2.63
CA GLU A 213 -16.92 -9.73 3.58
C GLU A 213 -16.05 -9.24 4.73
N ASN A 214 -15.25 -10.11 5.34
CA ASN A 214 -14.30 -9.73 6.39
C ASN A 214 -13.26 -8.74 5.86
N TYR A 215 -12.76 -8.97 4.65
CA TYR A 215 -11.81 -8.06 3.98
C TYR A 215 -12.40 -6.67 3.76
N ARG A 216 -13.66 -6.60 3.27
CA ARG A 216 -14.41 -5.35 3.13
C ARG A 216 -14.61 -4.66 4.49
N ASN A 217 -15.09 -5.41 5.49
CA ASN A 217 -15.40 -4.87 6.80
C ASN A 217 -14.13 -4.37 7.52
N ALA A 218 -12.99 -5.04 7.36
CA ALA A 218 -11.70 -4.57 7.88
C ALA A 218 -11.33 -3.18 7.34
N LYS A 219 -11.51 -2.92 6.03
CA LYS A 219 -11.26 -1.58 5.48
C LYS A 219 -12.31 -0.56 5.91
N LYS A 220 -13.56 -0.97 6.09
CA LYS A 220 -14.67 -0.10 6.49
C LYS A 220 -14.44 0.53 7.87
N ILE A 221 -13.80 -0.17 8.80
CA ILE A 221 -13.44 0.37 10.13
C ILE A 221 -12.74 1.72 10.01
N PHE A 222 -11.85 1.90 9.04
CA PHE A 222 -11.12 3.16 8.85
C PHE A 222 -12.05 4.37 8.62
N PHE A 223 -13.16 4.18 7.90
CA PHE A 223 -14.16 5.23 7.65
C PHE A 223 -15.13 5.40 8.80
N ASP A 224 -15.48 4.30 9.48
CA ASP A 224 -16.39 4.31 10.63
C ASP A 224 -15.76 5.05 11.83
N ASP A 225 -14.43 5.03 11.95
CA ASP A 225 -13.66 5.67 13.02
C ASP A 225 -13.34 7.16 12.77
N LEU A 226 -13.69 7.70 11.57
CA LEU A 226 -13.44 9.10 11.26
C LEU A 226 -14.25 10.06 12.15
N SER A 227 -13.59 11.14 12.56
CA SER A 227 -14.24 12.20 13.32
C SER A 227 -15.21 13.03 12.44
N LYS A 228 -16.13 13.76 13.08
CA LYS A 228 -17.04 14.69 12.37
C LYS A 228 -16.33 15.82 11.64
N SER A 229 -15.12 16.18 12.06
CA SER A 229 -14.31 17.22 11.43
C SER A 229 -13.50 16.69 10.24
N SER A 230 -13.41 15.37 10.08
CA SER A 230 -12.68 14.73 8.99
C SER A 230 -13.51 14.68 7.70
N PHE A 231 -12.85 14.35 6.59
CA PHE A 231 -13.55 14.07 5.33
C PHE A 231 -13.27 12.64 4.83
N ALA A 232 -14.16 12.16 3.98
CA ALA A 232 -13.96 10.93 3.23
C ALA A 232 -14.17 11.19 1.74
N VAL A 233 -13.28 10.66 0.88
CA VAL A 233 -13.47 10.67 -0.58
C VAL A 233 -13.54 9.23 -1.07
N THR A 234 -14.67 8.85 -1.67
CA THR A 234 -14.96 7.47 -2.06
C THR A 234 -15.25 7.33 -3.55
N ASN A 235 -14.86 6.19 -4.11
CA ASN A 235 -15.08 5.83 -5.51
C ASN A 235 -16.53 5.38 -5.73
N ALA A 236 -17.32 6.18 -6.45
CA ALA A 236 -18.71 5.84 -6.80
C ALA A 236 -18.81 4.81 -7.94
N ASP A 237 -17.74 4.55 -8.67
CA ASP A 237 -17.70 3.51 -9.71
C ASP A 237 -17.50 2.10 -9.11
N ASP A 238 -17.02 2.00 -7.85
CA ASP A 238 -16.92 0.73 -7.12
C ASP A 238 -18.22 0.46 -6.34
N LYS A 239 -18.77 -0.74 -6.49
CA LYS A 239 -20.00 -1.16 -5.80
C LYS A 239 -19.91 -1.10 -4.26
N ASN A 240 -18.71 -1.18 -3.72
CA ASN A 240 -18.46 -1.07 -2.27
C ASN A 240 -18.18 0.38 -1.83
N GLY A 241 -18.03 1.34 -2.76
CA GLY A 241 -17.67 2.72 -2.44
C GLY A 241 -18.60 3.36 -1.42
N MET A 242 -19.92 3.28 -1.65
CA MET A 242 -20.91 3.81 -0.71
C MET A 242 -21.03 2.97 0.57
N VAL A 243 -20.74 1.67 0.49
CA VAL A 243 -20.73 0.79 1.68
C VAL A 243 -19.62 1.18 2.64
N MET A 244 -18.44 1.55 2.11
CA MET A 244 -17.30 1.99 2.93
C MET A 244 -17.64 3.19 3.82
N VAL A 245 -18.37 4.15 3.29
CA VAL A 245 -18.67 5.42 3.97
C VAL A 245 -20.06 5.46 4.63
N GLN A 246 -20.77 4.34 4.67
CA GLN A 246 -22.15 4.26 5.16
C GLN A 246 -22.33 4.81 6.58
N ASN A 247 -21.36 4.58 7.46
CA ASN A 247 -21.41 5.02 8.87
C ASN A 247 -20.39 6.15 9.15
N CYS A 248 -19.77 6.71 8.10
CA CYS A 248 -18.79 7.78 8.25
C CYS A 248 -19.45 9.03 8.87
N ALA A 249 -18.90 9.50 9.97
CA ALA A 249 -19.38 10.71 10.62
C ALA A 249 -18.88 12.01 9.96
N GLY A 250 -17.83 11.90 9.14
CA GLY A 250 -17.19 13.04 8.47
C GLY A 250 -17.91 13.50 7.21
N ASN A 251 -17.35 14.50 6.54
CA ASN A 251 -17.87 15.04 5.28
C ASN A 251 -17.53 14.09 4.13
N VAL A 252 -18.53 13.39 3.59
CA VAL A 252 -18.36 12.42 2.50
C VAL A 252 -18.49 13.10 1.15
N LYS A 253 -17.51 12.84 0.26
CA LYS A 253 -17.49 13.23 -1.15
C LYS A 253 -17.22 12.03 -2.03
N THR A 254 -17.75 12.07 -3.24
CA THR A 254 -17.65 10.99 -4.22
C THR A 254 -16.85 11.41 -5.43
N TYR A 255 -16.16 10.48 -6.06
CA TYR A 255 -15.59 10.69 -7.38
C TYR A 255 -15.98 9.56 -8.34
N SER A 256 -16.02 9.87 -9.64
CA SER A 256 -16.42 8.90 -10.68
C SER A 256 -15.89 9.30 -12.05
N THR A 257 -15.58 8.29 -12.85
CA THR A 257 -15.31 8.40 -14.29
C THR A 257 -16.55 8.14 -15.14
N ARG A 258 -17.64 7.62 -14.55
CA ARG A 258 -18.84 7.10 -15.26
C ARG A 258 -20.15 7.71 -14.80
N ALA A 259 -20.30 7.88 -13.50
CA ALA A 259 -21.56 8.28 -12.86
C ALA A 259 -21.56 9.73 -12.41
N ALA A 260 -22.70 10.19 -11.91
CA ALA A 260 -22.78 11.46 -11.19
C ALA A 260 -22.02 11.37 -9.86
N ALA A 261 -21.14 12.32 -9.61
CA ALA A 261 -20.32 12.40 -8.41
C ALA A 261 -19.96 13.86 -8.12
N ASP A 262 -19.38 14.11 -6.91
CA ASP A 262 -18.88 15.44 -6.55
C ASP A 262 -17.66 15.86 -7.40
N PHE A 263 -16.81 14.89 -7.76
CA PHE A 263 -15.65 15.10 -8.63
C PHE A 263 -15.73 14.15 -9.83
N LYS A 264 -15.63 14.72 -11.03
CA LYS A 264 -15.79 13.97 -12.29
C LYS A 264 -14.60 14.18 -13.20
N GLY A 265 -14.27 13.13 -13.96
CA GLY A 265 -13.28 13.23 -15.02
C GLY A 265 -13.45 12.17 -16.08
N ARG A 266 -12.95 12.48 -17.28
CA ARG A 266 -12.94 11.55 -18.40
C ARG A 266 -11.68 11.72 -19.23
N ILE A 267 -11.32 10.70 -19.98
CA ILE A 267 -10.25 10.76 -20.97
C ILE A 267 -10.79 11.44 -22.21
N ILE A 268 -10.06 12.44 -22.70
CA ILE A 268 -10.28 13.08 -24.03
C ILE A 268 -9.40 12.38 -25.04
N GLU A 269 -8.10 12.25 -24.73
CA GLU A 269 -7.09 11.57 -25.57
C GLU A 269 -6.16 10.73 -24.69
N GLU A 270 -5.67 9.62 -25.23
CA GLU A 270 -4.76 8.70 -24.53
C GLU A 270 -3.66 8.23 -25.48
N SER A 271 -2.42 8.20 -24.96
CA SER A 271 -1.24 7.64 -25.61
C SER A 271 -0.37 6.89 -24.61
N ILE A 272 0.65 6.18 -25.06
CA ILE A 272 1.63 5.52 -24.17
C ILE A 272 2.44 6.53 -23.32
N GLU A 273 2.46 7.79 -23.68
CA GLU A 273 3.19 8.86 -23.03
C GLU A 273 2.34 9.62 -22.00
N GLY A 274 1.01 9.46 -22.04
CA GLY A 274 0.09 10.11 -21.13
C GLY A 274 -1.31 10.32 -21.68
N MET A 275 -2.11 11.06 -20.93
CA MET A 275 -3.51 11.33 -21.22
C MET A 275 -3.82 12.81 -21.19
N LEU A 276 -4.73 13.24 -22.07
CA LEU A 276 -5.48 14.49 -21.92
C LEU A 276 -6.80 14.15 -21.22
N LEU A 277 -7.02 14.74 -20.05
CA LEU A 277 -8.20 14.53 -19.22
C LEU A 277 -9.06 15.79 -19.16
N GLU A 278 -10.36 15.61 -19.02
CA GLU A 278 -11.26 16.64 -18.50
C GLU A 278 -11.58 16.31 -17.04
N ILE A 279 -11.30 17.21 -16.12
CA ILE A 279 -11.62 17.10 -14.69
C ILE A 279 -12.46 18.31 -14.29
N ASP A 280 -13.69 18.09 -13.84
CA ASP A 280 -14.66 19.15 -13.46
C ASP A 280 -14.79 20.25 -14.53
N GLY A 281 -14.80 19.87 -15.83
CA GLY A 281 -14.92 20.78 -16.96
C GLY A 281 -13.65 21.53 -17.35
N ARG A 282 -12.49 21.16 -16.83
CA ARG A 282 -11.16 21.71 -17.16
C ARG A 282 -10.28 20.65 -17.79
N GLU A 283 -9.54 21.00 -18.80
CA GLU A 283 -8.59 20.11 -19.47
C GLU A 283 -7.24 20.14 -18.76
N VAL A 284 -6.64 18.95 -18.60
CA VAL A 284 -5.30 18.76 -18.05
C VAL A 284 -4.59 17.62 -18.76
N SER A 285 -3.37 17.86 -19.23
CA SER A 285 -2.48 16.81 -19.73
C SER A 285 -1.68 16.23 -18.58
N VAL A 286 -1.64 14.89 -18.47
CA VAL A 286 -0.94 14.18 -17.39
C VAL A 286 -0.10 13.03 -17.95
N PRO A 287 1.10 12.77 -17.41
CA PRO A 287 1.97 11.69 -17.88
C PRO A 287 1.58 10.33 -17.24
N PHE A 288 0.30 10.06 -17.14
CA PHE A 288 -0.26 8.81 -16.63
C PHE A 288 -1.07 8.13 -17.72
N VAL A 289 -1.15 6.81 -17.70
CA VAL A 289 -1.84 6.01 -18.70
C VAL A 289 -2.84 5.08 -18.01
N GLY A 290 -3.98 4.83 -18.67
CA GLY A 290 -5.01 3.89 -18.26
C GLY A 290 -6.12 4.48 -17.39
N ARG A 291 -7.33 4.00 -17.64
CA ARG A 291 -8.55 4.45 -16.94
C ARG A 291 -8.49 4.33 -15.43
N PHE A 292 -7.77 3.32 -14.92
CA PHE A 292 -7.57 3.17 -13.48
C PHE A 292 -6.75 4.34 -12.88
N ASN A 293 -5.82 4.92 -13.64
CA ASN A 293 -5.08 6.11 -13.23
C ASN A 293 -5.95 7.37 -13.26
N VAL A 294 -6.93 7.48 -14.18
CA VAL A 294 -7.92 8.58 -14.10
C VAL A 294 -8.68 8.52 -12.77
N SER A 295 -9.11 7.32 -12.37
CA SER A 295 -9.77 7.11 -11.07
C SER A 295 -8.84 7.50 -9.89
N ASN A 296 -7.56 7.11 -9.94
CA ASN A 296 -6.58 7.49 -8.93
C ASN A 296 -6.36 9.01 -8.89
N LEU A 297 -6.23 9.66 -10.05
CA LEU A 297 -6.04 11.13 -10.17
C LEU A 297 -7.28 11.91 -9.70
N LEU A 298 -8.49 11.40 -9.94
CA LEU A 298 -9.72 11.98 -9.39
C LEU A 298 -9.79 11.88 -7.87
N CYS A 299 -9.34 10.75 -7.31
CA CYS A 299 -9.21 10.58 -5.86
C CYS A 299 -8.23 11.61 -5.27
N VAL A 300 -7.07 11.81 -5.92
CA VAL A 300 -6.06 12.82 -5.57
C VAL A 300 -6.64 14.23 -5.66
N TYR A 301 -7.28 14.56 -6.78
CA TYR A 301 -7.93 15.87 -7.00
C TYR A 301 -8.98 16.15 -5.93
N GLY A 302 -9.88 15.17 -5.69
CA GLY A 302 -10.91 15.30 -4.66
C GLY A 302 -10.34 15.52 -3.26
N ALA A 303 -9.30 14.76 -2.90
CA ALA A 303 -8.61 14.94 -1.62
C ALA A 303 -7.98 16.33 -1.50
N ALA A 304 -7.32 16.81 -2.55
CA ALA A 304 -6.68 18.14 -2.56
C ALA A 304 -7.71 19.27 -2.45
N VAL A 305 -8.86 19.17 -3.13
CA VAL A 305 -9.98 20.11 -2.98
C VAL A 305 -10.53 20.09 -1.55
N MET A 306 -10.70 18.91 -0.94
CA MET A 306 -11.17 18.79 0.43
C MET A 306 -10.16 19.34 1.47
N LEU A 307 -8.88 19.29 1.15
CA LEU A 307 -7.81 19.93 1.93
C LEU A 307 -7.72 21.45 1.70
N GLY A 308 -8.54 22.01 0.80
CA GLY A 308 -8.65 23.46 0.57
C GLY A 308 -7.67 24.01 -0.47
N ALA A 309 -7.01 23.17 -1.27
CA ALA A 309 -6.16 23.64 -2.36
C ALA A 309 -7.00 24.23 -3.51
N ASP A 310 -6.45 25.23 -4.20
CA ASP A 310 -7.10 25.83 -5.36
C ASP A 310 -7.17 24.87 -6.54
N ARG A 311 -8.33 24.79 -7.20
CA ARG A 311 -8.59 23.82 -8.28
C ARG A 311 -7.67 23.99 -9.49
N ASP A 312 -7.39 25.22 -9.88
CA ASP A 312 -6.54 25.50 -11.04
C ASP A 312 -5.07 25.21 -10.71
N GLU A 313 -4.63 25.50 -9.48
CA GLU A 313 -3.29 25.16 -9.00
C GLU A 313 -3.10 23.64 -8.88
N ILE A 314 -4.10 22.89 -8.41
CA ILE A 314 -4.05 21.43 -8.41
C ILE A 314 -3.79 20.91 -9.82
N LEU A 315 -4.59 21.32 -10.80
CA LEU A 315 -4.46 20.84 -12.18
C LEU A 315 -3.14 21.28 -12.83
N ARG A 316 -2.69 22.50 -12.56
CA ARG A 316 -1.38 23.01 -13.02
C ARG A 316 -0.24 22.13 -12.50
N VAL A 317 -0.23 21.76 -11.21
CA VAL A 317 0.80 20.91 -10.65
C VAL A 317 0.66 19.47 -11.15
N MET A 318 -0.58 18.96 -11.28
CA MET A 318 -0.83 17.59 -11.78
C MET A 318 -0.24 17.38 -13.18
N SER A 319 -0.20 18.37 -14.04
CA SER A 319 0.40 18.25 -15.38
C SER A 319 1.91 18.01 -15.37
N GLY A 320 2.59 18.36 -14.30
CA GLY A 320 4.04 18.17 -14.11
C GLY A 320 4.42 16.99 -13.22
N LEU A 321 3.44 16.18 -12.77
CA LEU A 321 3.73 15.02 -11.93
C LEU A 321 4.35 13.89 -12.74
N HIS A 322 4.96 12.94 -12.04
CA HIS A 322 5.57 11.77 -12.67
C HIS A 322 4.86 10.48 -12.21
N PRO A 323 4.74 9.48 -13.09
CA PRO A 323 4.30 8.14 -12.71
C PRO A 323 5.12 7.60 -11.53
N VAL A 324 4.49 6.79 -10.71
CA VAL A 324 5.13 6.15 -9.56
C VAL A 324 5.95 4.95 -10.06
N ASN A 325 7.19 4.80 -9.58
CA ASN A 325 8.08 3.72 -9.97
C ASN A 325 7.38 2.36 -9.86
N GLY A 326 7.47 1.55 -10.92
CA GLY A 326 6.83 0.24 -11.01
C GLY A 326 5.30 0.28 -11.03
N ARG A 327 4.70 1.40 -11.45
CA ARG A 327 3.24 1.58 -11.64
C ARG A 327 2.97 2.11 -13.04
N PHE A 328 2.74 1.19 -14.00
CA PHE A 328 2.59 1.48 -15.42
C PHE A 328 3.76 2.32 -15.96
N GLU A 329 4.96 1.91 -15.65
CA GLU A 329 6.18 2.61 -16.07
C GLU A 329 6.60 2.14 -17.47
N ALA A 330 6.59 3.05 -18.44
CA ALA A 330 6.89 2.74 -19.83
C ALA A 330 8.38 2.97 -20.14
N ILE A 331 9.03 1.98 -20.77
CA ILE A 331 10.41 2.05 -21.28
C ILE A 331 10.39 1.78 -22.78
N ARG A 332 10.92 2.71 -23.58
CA ARG A 332 10.96 2.60 -25.03
C ARG A 332 12.25 1.94 -25.51
N SER A 333 12.12 0.93 -26.33
CA SER A 333 13.26 0.29 -27.00
C SER A 333 13.69 1.07 -28.23
N PRO A 334 15.02 1.19 -28.50
CA PRO A 334 15.52 1.71 -29.77
C PRO A 334 15.02 0.94 -31.01
N LYS A 335 14.56 -0.29 -30.82
CA LYS A 335 14.05 -1.17 -31.88
C LYS A 335 12.55 -0.93 -32.19
N GLY A 336 11.90 0.08 -31.59
CA GLY A 336 10.55 0.50 -31.92
C GLY A 336 9.41 -0.22 -31.20
N PHE A 337 9.68 -1.04 -30.18
CA PHE A 337 8.70 -1.59 -29.25
C PHE A 337 8.89 -0.98 -27.86
N SER A 338 7.95 -1.21 -26.94
CA SER A 338 8.02 -0.68 -25.58
C SER A 338 7.84 -1.78 -24.53
N ALA A 339 8.30 -1.54 -23.31
CA ALA A 339 7.94 -2.33 -22.15
C ALA A 339 7.16 -1.47 -21.16
N VAL A 340 6.20 -2.08 -20.47
CA VAL A 340 5.49 -1.53 -19.33
C VAL A 340 5.85 -2.37 -18.11
N ILE A 341 6.38 -1.75 -17.07
CA ILE A 341 6.66 -2.39 -15.77
C ILE A 341 5.56 -2.03 -14.80
N ASP A 342 4.94 -3.04 -14.18
CA ASP A 342 3.85 -2.82 -13.22
C ASP A 342 3.86 -3.83 -12.07
N TYR A 343 3.38 -3.38 -10.92
CA TYR A 343 3.22 -4.19 -9.71
C TYR A 343 1.97 -5.09 -9.74
N ALA A 344 1.29 -5.21 -10.86
CA ALA A 344 0.07 -6.03 -10.99
C ALA A 344 0.34 -7.49 -10.62
N HIS A 345 -0.12 -7.90 -9.44
CA HIS A 345 0.07 -9.22 -8.85
C HIS A 345 -1.26 -9.87 -8.42
N THR A 346 -2.38 -9.33 -8.90
CA THR A 346 -3.73 -9.89 -8.76
C THR A 346 -4.38 -10.00 -10.14
N PRO A 347 -5.36 -10.91 -10.34
CA PRO A 347 -6.06 -11.05 -11.62
C PRO A 347 -6.67 -9.73 -12.12
N ASP A 348 -7.32 -8.98 -11.23
CA ASP A 348 -7.96 -7.71 -11.55
C ASP A 348 -6.94 -6.62 -11.93
N ALA A 349 -5.84 -6.49 -11.16
CA ALA A 349 -4.79 -5.53 -11.49
C ALA A 349 -4.17 -5.84 -12.85
N LEU A 350 -3.90 -7.13 -13.14
CA LEU A 350 -3.35 -7.56 -14.42
C LEU A 350 -4.31 -7.28 -15.58
N ALA A 351 -5.61 -7.55 -15.39
CA ALA A 351 -6.64 -7.23 -16.37
C ALA A 351 -6.70 -5.73 -16.68
N ASN A 352 -6.64 -4.88 -15.66
CA ASN A 352 -6.68 -3.43 -15.81
C ASN A 352 -5.47 -2.88 -16.56
N VAL A 353 -4.26 -3.37 -16.26
CA VAL A 353 -3.03 -2.95 -16.93
C VAL A 353 -3.05 -3.40 -18.40
N LEU A 354 -3.43 -4.65 -18.66
CA LEU A 354 -3.56 -5.17 -20.03
C LEU A 354 -4.60 -4.40 -20.85
N GLN A 355 -5.76 -4.08 -20.26
CA GLN A 355 -6.77 -3.27 -20.91
C GLN A 355 -6.25 -1.87 -21.25
N ALA A 356 -5.49 -1.23 -20.35
CA ALA A 356 -4.88 0.07 -20.62
C ALA A 356 -3.87 0.01 -21.78
N ILE A 357 -3.08 -1.08 -21.86
CA ILE A 357 -2.17 -1.30 -23.00
C ILE A 357 -2.99 -1.45 -24.29
N HIS A 358 -4.08 -2.25 -24.28
CA HIS A 358 -4.95 -2.39 -25.45
C HIS A 358 -5.57 -1.08 -25.91
N ASP A 359 -6.04 -0.26 -24.96
CA ASP A 359 -6.68 1.03 -25.26
C ASP A 359 -5.68 1.96 -26.00
N VAL A 360 -4.38 1.88 -25.65
CA VAL A 360 -3.30 2.71 -26.24
C VAL A 360 -2.80 2.18 -27.58
N ILE A 361 -2.52 0.86 -27.71
CA ILE A 361 -1.92 0.31 -28.93
C ILE A 361 -2.95 0.03 -30.02
N GLY A 362 -4.23 -0.10 -29.64
CA GLY A 362 -5.31 -0.45 -30.56
C GLY A 362 -5.08 -1.81 -31.26
N LYS A 363 -5.16 -1.82 -32.60
CA LYS A 363 -4.96 -3.03 -33.42
C LYS A 363 -3.55 -3.13 -34.02
N ASN A 364 -2.64 -2.23 -33.70
CA ASN A 364 -1.39 -2.05 -34.43
C ASN A 364 -0.17 -2.72 -33.80
N GLY A 365 -0.33 -3.39 -32.66
CA GLY A 365 0.76 -4.07 -31.96
C GLY A 365 0.25 -5.31 -31.23
N ARG A 366 1.21 -6.17 -30.81
CA ARG A 366 0.93 -7.34 -29.98
C ARG A 366 1.32 -7.07 -28.54
N ILE A 367 0.70 -7.79 -27.62
CA ILE A 367 1.05 -7.76 -26.19
C ILE A 367 1.77 -9.08 -25.85
N ILE A 368 2.98 -8.94 -25.30
CA ILE A 368 3.76 -10.04 -24.73
C ILE A 368 3.80 -9.84 -23.22
N THR A 369 3.19 -10.74 -22.46
CA THR A 369 3.13 -10.60 -20.99
C THR A 369 4.10 -11.54 -20.30
N VAL A 370 4.99 -10.98 -19.48
CA VAL A 370 5.86 -11.70 -18.54
C VAL A 370 5.26 -11.54 -17.13
N CYS A 371 4.80 -12.63 -16.52
CA CYS A 371 4.19 -12.57 -15.18
C CYS A 371 4.51 -13.81 -14.34
N GLY A 372 4.48 -13.64 -13.04
CA GLY A 372 4.64 -14.69 -12.04
C GLY A 372 3.74 -14.48 -10.85
N ALA A 373 3.77 -15.40 -9.90
CA ALA A 373 3.03 -15.30 -8.65
C ALA A 373 3.96 -15.52 -7.44
N GLY A 374 3.66 -14.87 -6.30
CA GLY A 374 4.44 -15.04 -5.08
C GLY A 374 4.13 -16.36 -4.38
N GLY A 375 5.17 -16.96 -3.79
CA GLY A 375 5.07 -18.08 -2.86
C GLY A 375 4.55 -17.65 -1.49
N ASN A 376 4.00 -18.61 -0.72
CA ASN A 376 3.42 -18.40 0.61
C ASN A 376 2.36 -17.29 0.62
N ARG A 377 1.54 -17.25 -0.43
CA ARG A 377 0.41 -16.32 -0.64
C ARG A 377 -0.81 -17.10 -1.14
N ASP A 378 -1.93 -16.39 -1.38
CA ASP A 378 -3.17 -16.98 -1.91
C ASP A 378 -2.89 -17.78 -3.21
N LYS A 379 -2.92 -19.11 -3.11
CA LYS A 379 -2.73 -20.01 -4.25
C LYS A 379 -3.90 -19.94 -5.23
N GLY A 380 -5.09 -19.59 -4.73
CA GLY A 380 -6.29 -19.53 -5.56
C GLY A 380 -6.25 -18.44 -6.64
N LYS A 381 -5.40 -17.42 -6.50
CA LYS A 381 -5.22 -16.39 -7.53
C LYS A 381 -4.28 -16.81 -8.67
N ARG A 382 -3.40 -17.80 -8.48
CA ARG A 382 -2.38 -18.22 -9.45
C ARG A 382 -2.98 -18.61 -10.81
N PRO A 383 -3.93 -19.57 -10.88
CA PRO A 383 -4.56 -19.93 -12.16
C PRO A 383 -5.35 -18.78 -12.78
N LEU A 384 -5.99 -17.93 -11.97
CA LEU A 384 -6.76 -16.79 -12.45
C LEU A 384 -5.87 -15.71 -13.08
N MET A 385 -4.69 -15.48 -12.53
CA MET A 385 -3.70 -14.56 -13.11
C MET A 385 -3.22 -15.06 -14.49
N ALA A 386 -2.90 -16.35 -14.62
CA ALA A 386 -2.51 -16.94 -15.89
C ALA A 386 -3.64 -16.84 -16.93
N GLN A 387 -4.89 -17.07 -16.52
CA GLN A 387 -6.06 -16.93 -17.41
C GLN A 387 -6.22 -15.50 -17.91
N GLU A 388 -6.12 -14.49 -17.04
CA GLU A 388 -6.23 -13.08 -17.45
C GLU A 388 -5.06 -12.67 -18.37
N ALA A 389 -3.83 -13.07 -18.07
CA ALA A 389 -2.69 -12.85 -18.95
C ALA A 389 -2.94 -13.46 -20.34
N ALA A 390 -3.31 -14.74 -20.37
CA ALA A 390 -3.52 -15.44 -21.65
C ALA A 390 -4.74 -14.94 -22.43
N LYS A 391 -5.78 -14.47 -21.76
CA LYS A 391 -6.97 -13.91 -22.41
C LYS A 391 -6.67 -12.62 -23.17
N GLN A 392 -5.81 -11.77 -22.61
CA GLN A 392 -5.57 -10.41 -23.09
C GLN A 392 -4.21 -10.22 -23.77
N SER A 393 -3.39 -11.26 -23.90
CA SER A 393 -2.08 -11.17 -24.53
C SER A 393 -1.97 -12.09 -25.75
N ASP A 394 -1.14 -11.70 -26.71
CA ASP A 394 -0.80 -12.53 -27.89
C ASP A 394 0.19 -13.63 -27.51
N GLN A 395 1.10 -13.33 -26.58
CA GLN A 395 2.06 -14.28 -26.02
C GLN A 395 2.16 -14.07 -24.52
N VAL A 396 2.33 -15.16 -23.76
CA VAL A 396 2.56 -15.13 -22.31
C VAL A 396 3.82 -15.89 -21.97
N ILE A 397 4.60 -15.36 -21.03
CA ILE A 397 5.74 -16.06 -20.42
C ILE A 397 5.49 -16.08 -18.92
N ILE A 398 5.17 -17.27 -18.40
CA ILE A 398 5.03 -17.47 -16.95
C ILE A 398 6.42 -17.73 -16.36
N THR A 399 6.76 -17.00 -15.30
CA THR A 399 8.09 -17.00 -14.68
C THR A 399 8.04 -16.95 -13.16
N SER A 400 9.19 -17.05 -12.51
CA SER A 400 9.30 -16.86 -11.06
C SER A 400 9.14 -15.39 -10.67
N ASP A 401 8.42 -15.14 -9.60
CA ASP A 401 8.37 -13.85 -8.88
C ASP A 401 9.23 -13.97 -7.60
N ASN A 402 8.64 -13.84 -6.42
CA ASN A 402 9.24 -14.12 -5.11
C ASN A 402 8.77 -15.52 -4.63
N PRO A 403 9.50 -16.61 -4.91
CA PRO A 403 9.04 -17.95 -4.54
C PRO A 403 9.03 -18.18 -3.04
N ARG A 404 9.79 -17.39 -2.27
CA ARG A 404 9.95 -17.52 -0.82
C ARG A 404 10.37 -18.95 -0.44
N PHE A 405 9.52 -19.69 0.27
CA PHE A 405 9.79 -21.06 0.71
C PHE A 405 9.11 -22.13 -0.17
N GLU A 406 8.48 -21.73 -1.29
CA GLU A 406 7.94 -22.67 -2.28
C GLU A 406 8.91 -22.85 -3.46
N ARG A 407 8.86 -24.00 -4.12
CA ARG A 407 9.62 -24.23 -5.35
C ARG A 407 9.00 -23.38 -6.48
N PRO A 408 9.82 -22.65 -7.24
CA PRO A 408 9.32 -21.82 -8.34
C PRO A 408 8.49 -22.61 -9.37
N GLU A 409 8.92 -23.84 -9.68
CA GLU A 409 8.25 -24.73 -10.64
C GLU A 409 6.84 -25.13 -10.19
N ASP A 410 6.62 -25.31 -8.88
CA ASP A 410 5.30 -25.65 -8.34
C ASP A 410 4.34 -24.48 -8.48
N ILE A 411 4.82 -23.24 -8.24
CA ILE A 411 4.05 -22.01 -8.47
C ILE A 411 3.68 -21.84 -9.93
N ILE A 412 4.65 -22.05 -10.84
CA ILE A 412 4.43 -21.99 -12.28
C ILE A 412 3.42 -23.05 -12.72
N ASN A 413 3.49 -24.26 -12.20
CA ASN A 413 2.53 -25.33 -12.48
C ASN A 413 1.11 -24.98 -12.01
N ASP A 414 0.97 -24.37 -10.83
CA ASP A 414 -0.34 -23.88 -10.34
C ASP A 414 -0.93 -22.82 -11.29
N MET A 415 -0.09 -21.95 -11.84
CA MET A 415 -0.53 -20.96 -12.84
C MET A 415 -0.95 -21.63 -14.14
N LEU A 416 -0.12 -22.53 -14.68
CA LEU A 416 -0.37 -23.27 -15.92
C LEU A 416 -1.62 -24.16 -15.84
N ALA A 417 -1.97 -24.66 -14.66
CA ALA A 417 -3.15 -25.49 -14.44
C ALA A 417 -4.47 -24.74 -14.72
N GLY A 418 -4.45 -23.39 -14.72
CA GLY A 418 -5.61 -22.57 -15.05
C GLY A 418 -5.88 -22.42 -16.55
N LEU A 419 -4.94 -22.81 -17.43
CA LEU A 419 -5.01 -22.54 -18.86
C LEU A 419 -5.70 -23.69 -19.62
N ASN A 420 -6.56 -23.33 -20.56
CA ASN A 420 -7.05 -24.26 -21.57
C ASN A 420 -6.02 -24.49 -22.70
N ASP A 421 -6.30 -25.40 -23.64
CA ASP A 421 -5.34 -25.79 -24.71
C ASP A 421 -4.96 -24.61 -25.63
N GLU A 422 -5.92 -23.75 -25.99
CA GLU A 422 -5.68 -22.55 -26.80
C GLU A 422 -4.76 -21.55 -26.09
N GLN A 423 -5.06 -21.27 -24.83
CA GLN A 423 -4.25 -20.40 -23.98
C GLN A 423 -2.84 -20.96 -23.76
N ARG A 424 -2.75 -22.28 -23.58
CA ARG A 424 -1.49 -22.99 -23.39
C ARG A 424 -0.61 -22.94 -24.65
N ALA A 425 -1.18 -22.98 -25.84
CA ALA A 425 -0.46 -22.90 -27.11
C ALA A 425 0.33 -21.59 -27.30
N LYS A 426 -0.12 -20.50 -26.67
CA LYS A 426 0.55 -19.19 -26.69
C LYS A 426 1.28 -18.83 -25.39
N THR A 427 1.47 -19.81 -24.49
CA THR A 427 2.11 -19.60 -23.21
C THR A 427 3.39 -20.39 -23.09
N LEU A 428 4.49 -19.70 -22.88
CA LEU A 428 5.77 -20.28 -22.50
C LEU A 428 5.92 -20.25 -20.98
N HIS A 429 6.83 -21.08 -20.44
CA HIS A 429 7.27 -20.96 -19.07
C HIS A 429 8.80 -20.98 -19.00
N ILE A 430 9.36 -20.01 -18.31
CA ILE A 430 10.80 -19.83 -18.12
C ILE A 430 11.00 -19.46 -16.65
N THR A 431 11.56 -20.38 -15.86
CA THR A 431 11.68 -20.18 -14.40
C THR A 431 12.54 -18.96 -14.06
N ASP A 432 13.67 -18.78 -14.73
CA ASP A 432 14.52 -17.59 -14.56
C ASP A 432 13.85 -16.34 -15.16
N ARG A 433 13.53 -15.37 -14.30
CA ARG A 433 12.81 -14.15 -14.69
C ARG A 433 13.63 -13.27 -15.63
N ARG A 434 14.94 -13.22 -15.47
CA ARG A 434 15.85 -12.50 -16.38
C ARG A 434 15.77 -13.06 -17.78
N GLU A 435 15.86 -14.37 -17.91
CA GLU A 435 15.75 -15.04 -19.19
C GLU A 435 14.34 -14.92 -19.79
N ALA A 436 13.28 -14.89 -18.95
CA ALA A 436 11.93 -14.61 -19.41
C ALA A 436 11.80 -13.21 -20.04
N ILE A 437 12.37 -12.17 -19.40
CA ILE A 437 12.38 -10.79 -19.92
C ILE A 437 13.20 -10.72 -21.22
N ARG A 438 14.36 -11.36 -21.29
CA ARG A 438 15.20 -11.44 -22.51
C ARG A 438 14.46 -12.14 -23.65
N ALA A 439 13.78 -13.25 -23.37
CA ALA A 439 12.98 -13.95 -24.37
C ALA A 439 11.84 -13.07 -24.90
N ALA A 440 11.13 -12.35 -24.04
CA ALA A 440 10.11 -11.40 -24.46
C ALA A 440 10.69 -10.30 -25.37
N ALA A 441 11.83 -9.72 -25.00
CA ALA A 441 12.51 -8.69 -25.81
C ALA A 441 13.00 -9.21 -27.16
N ALA A 442 13.41 -10.48 -27.22
CA ALA A 442 13.84 -11.13 -28.48
C ALA A 442 12.67 -11.46 -29.43
N MET A 443 11.45 -11.68 -28.85
CA MET A 443 10.23 -11.97 -29.61
C MET A 443 9.52 -10.72 -30.12
N ALA A 444 9.75 -9.58 -29.48
CA ALA A 444 9.07 -8.33 -29.77
C ALA A 444 9.48 -7.71 -31.12
N GLN A 445 8.49 -7.13 -31.80
CA GLN A 445 8.62 -6.42 -33.07
C GLN A 445 8.26 -4.93 -32.88
N PRO A 446 8.65 -4.04 -33.81
CA PRO A 446 8.22 -2.65 -33.77
C PRO A 446 6.70 -2.51 -33.61
N GLY A 447 6.25 -1.71 -32.66
CA GLY A 447 4.84 -1.53 -32.31
C GLY A 447 4.32 -2.45 -31.21
N ASP A 448 5.05 -3.52 -30.84
CA ASP A 448 4.66 -4.42 -29.75
C ASP A 448 4.86 -3.75 -28.37
N VAL A 449 4.10 -4.24 -27.38
CA VAL A 449 4.31 -3.87 -25.97
C VAL A 449 4.55 -5.12 -25.14
N ILE A 450 5.63 -5.10 -24.37
CA ILE A 450 5.96 -6.12 -23.37
C ILE A 450 5.43 -5.64 -22.03
N LEU A 451 4.53 -6.39 -21.39
CA LEU A 451 4.15 -6.17 -19.99
C LEU A 451 5.02 -7.05 -19.10
N VAL A 452 5.78 -6.43 -18.18
CA VAL A 452 6.51 -7.12 -17.11
C VAL A 452 5.77 -6.85 -15.81
N ALA A 453 5.00 -7.85 -15.34
CA ALA A 453 4.07 -7.70 -14.22
C ALA A 453 4.53 -8.49 -12.99
N GLY A 454 4.18 -7.96 -11.81
CA GLY A 454 4.33 -8.61 -10.51
C GLY A 454 5.21 -7.84 -9.54
N LYS A 455 6.46 -7.56 -9.89
CA LYS A 455 7.45 -6.94 -8.99
C LYS A 455 7.38 -5.41 -8.95
N GLY A 456 7.09 -4.78 -10.10
CA GLY A 456 7.05 -3.32 -10.20
C GLY A 456 8.33 -2.68 -9.66
N HIS A 457 8.24 -2.05 -8.49
CA HIS A 457 9.34 -1.33 -7.83
C HIS A 457 10.22 -2.21 -6.93
N GLU A 458 9.93 -3.52 -6.77
CA GLU A 458 10.72 -4.40 -5.88
C GLU A 458 12.11 -4.68 -6.47
N PRO A 459 13.23 -4.21 -5.84
CA PRO A 459 14.58 -4.40 -6.35
C PRO A 459 15.20 -5.72 -5.86
N TYR A 460 14.37 -6.73 -5.58
CA TYR A 460 14.84 -8.02 -5.08
C TYR A 460 13.95 -9.18 -5.51
N GLN A 461 14.52 -10.37 -5.50
CA GLN A 461 13.81 -11.65 -5.52
C GLN A 461 14.08 -12.38 -4.21
N GLU A 462 13.00 -12.76 -3.49
CA GLU A 462 13.09 -13.46 -2.21
C GLU A 462 13.02 -14.97 -2.42
N ILE A 463 14.12 -15.67 -2.07
CA ILE A 463 14.27 -17.12 -2.18
C ILE A 463 14.72 -17.65 -0.81
N GLU A 464 13.98 -18.59 -0.22
CA GLU A 464 14.27 -19.18 1.09
C GLU A 464 14.52 -18.15 2.21
N GLY A 465 13.79 -17.02 2.16
CA GLY A 465 13.91 -15.92 3.13
C GLY A 465 15.11 -14.98 2.88
N VAL A 466 15.89 -15.21 1.81
CA VAL A 466 17.00 -14.35 1.42
C VAL A 466 16.58 -13.46 0.24
N LYS A 467 16.79 -12.16 0.36
CA LYS A 467 16.57 -11.19 -0.71
C LYS A 467 17.81 -11.08 -1.59
N HIS A 468 17.69 -11.48 -2.83
CA HIS A 468 18.71 -11.31 -3.87
C HIS A 468 18.36 -10.09 -4.72
N HIS A 469 19.33 -9.27 -5.07
CA HIS A 469 19.09 -8.12 -5.94
C HIS A 469 18.52 -8.57 -7.28
N PHE A 470 17.41 -8.00 -7.67
CA PHE A 470 16.72 -8.23 -8.95
C PHE A 470 15.70 -7.10 -9.18
N ASP A 471 15.92 -6.30 -10.19
CA ASP A 471 15.07 -5.17 -10.54
C ASP A 471 14.57 -5.30 -11.98
N ASP A 472 13.23 -5.37 -12.15
CA ASP A 472 12.62 -5.50 -13.48
C ASP A 472 13.02 -4.35 -14.41
N HIS A 473 13.22 -3.13 -13.88
CA HIS A 473 13.62 -1.97 -14.66
C HIS A 473 15.05 -2.11 -15.21
N GLU A 474 15.99 -2.57 -14.37
CA GLU A 474 17.37 -2.84 -14.79
C GLU A 474 17.42 -3.95 -15.85
N GLU A 475 16.67 -5.05 -15.64
CA GLU A 475 16.64 -6.19 -16.56
C GLU A 475 16.02 -5.83 -17.91
N VAL A 476 14.94 -5.02 -17.93
CA VAL A 476 14.33 -4.54 -19.18
C VAL A 476 15.28 -3.61 -19.92
N ARG A 477 15.92 -2.66 -19.23
CA ARG A 477 16.93 -1.77 -19.87
C ARG A 477 18.08 -2.57 -20.46
N ALA A 478 18.61 -3.52 -19.71
CA ALA A 478 19.69 -4.40 -20.21
C ALA A 478 19.25 -5.21 -21.44
N ALA A 479 18.02 -5.76 -21.44
CA ALA A 479 17.46 -6.49 -22.58
C ALA A 479 17.24 -5.60 -23.82
N PHE A 480 17.04 -4.29 -23.63
CA PHE A 480 16.87 -3.30 -24.71
C PHE A 480 18.20 -2.72 -25.18
N GLY A 481 19.30 -2.94 -24.46
CA GLY A 481 20.62 -2.37 -24.76
C GLY A 481 20.74 -0.89 -24.38
N LEU A 482 20.05 -0.49 -23.30
CA LEU A 482 19.99 0.88 -22.77
C LEU A 482 20.91 1.05 -21.54
#